data_ec46ff1169f273fd91d5c05875abe6ca
#
_entry.id   ec46ff1169f273fd91d5c05875abe6ca
#
_cell.length_a   1.000
_cell.length_b   1.000
_cell.length_c   1.000
_cell.angle_alpha   90.00
_cell.angle_beta   90.00
_cell.angle_gamma   90.00
#
_symmetry.space_group_name_H-M   'P 1'
#
loop_
_entity.id
_entity.type
_entity.pdbx_description
1 polymer ?
#
loop_
_entity_poly.entity_id
_entity_poly.type
_entity_poly.pdbx_seq_one_letter_code
_entity_poly.pdbx_strand_id
1 'polypeptide(L)'
;KNPISPLSKYMIFSNVIRALTPVFSLLALFFSTLLSESQCAVFLLFSFSYLLFPLVCTLLRTVRYVGRRFYSTVMQNVWQGICQTLYALCSLAYNAQLSLDALIRVVYRELFSQKKLLQWVTAGEGEKKYAKKKGSALLLLYLYKALPSLAVAGLMLFYAEGGAVRLLSASFLAFPFVSFFLSRPYKHQNTVTE
;
A
#
# COMPACT_ATOMS: atom_id res chain seq x y z
N LYS A 1 -23.04 23.03 -20.56
CA LYS A 1 -21.68 22.62 -20.13
C LYS A 1 -21.45 23.19 -18.75
N ASN A 2 -21.38 22.33 -17.75
CA ASN A 2 -21.07 22.78 -16.38
C ASN A 2 -19.54 22.88 -16.25
N PRO A 3 -18.95 24.09 -16.18
CA PRO A 3 -17.50 24.22 -16.13
C PRO A 3 -16.99 23.71 -14.78
N ILE A 4 -16.20 22.66 -14.80
CA ILE A 4 -15.54 22.13 -13.60
C ILE A 4 -14.61 23.21 -13.03
N SER A 5 -14.77 23.55 -11.76
CA SER A 5 -13.95 24.58 -11.10
C SER A 5 -12.47 24.20 -11.11
N PRO A 6 -11.54 25.19 -11.12
CA PRO A 6 -10.10 24.92 -11.04
C PRO A 6 -9.73 24.06 -9.82
N LEU A 7 -10.40 24.28 -8.69
CA LEU A 7 -10.21 23.50 -7.47
C LEU A 7 -10.58 22.01 -7.68
N SER A 8 -11.71 21.75 -8.34
CA SER A 8 -12.12 20.36 -8.63
C SER A 8 -11.14 19.66 -9.56
N LYS A 9 -10.60 20.36 -10.56
CA LYS A 9 -9.55 19.84 -11.45
C LYS A 9 -8.28 19.48 -10.66
N TYR A 10 -7.86 20.36 -9.75
CA TYR A 10 -6.73 20.10 -8.88
C TYR A 10 -6.95 18.88 -7.97
N MET A 11 -8.15 18.75 -7.38
CA MET A 11 -8.48 17.60 -6.53
C MET A 11 -8.45 16.27 -7.32
N ILE A 12 -9.00 16.25 -8.54
CA ILE A 12 -8.96 15.08 -9.41
C ILE A 12 -7.50 14.72 -9.75
N PHE A 13 -6.70 15.70 -10.17
CA PHE A 13 -5.29 15.50 -10.51
C PHE A 13 -4.47 15.00 -9.32
N SER A 14 -4.66 15.60 -8.14
CA SER A 14 -4.02 15.17 -6.89
C SER A 14 -4.36 13.71 -6.54
N ASN A 15 -5.61 13.29 -6.73
CA ASN A 15 -6.02 11.91 -6.49
C ASN A 15 -5.38 10.93 -7.47
N VAL A 16 -5.24 11.31 -8.74
CA VAL A 16 -4.54 10.49 -9.75
C VAL A 16 -3.06 10.34 -9.39
N ILE A 17 -2.38 11.43 -9.03
CA ILE A 17 -0.97 11.38 -8.60
C ILE A 17 -0.83 10.45 -7.39
N ARG A 18 -1.70 10.59 -6.38
CA ARG A 18 -1.68 9.75 -5.18
C ARG A 18 -1.87 8.27 -5.51
N ALA A 19 -2.76 7.95 -6.45
CA ALA A 19 -2.97 6.58 -6.90
C ALA A 19 -1.77 6.02 -7.66
N LEU A 20 -1.03 6.84 -8.40
CA LEU A 20 0.16 6.44 -9.17
C LEU A 20 1.44 6.40 -8.33
N THR A 21 1.48 7.02 -7.17
CA THR A 21 2.70 7.09 -6.34
C THR A 21 3.28 5.69 -6.01
N PRO A 22 2.50 4.65 -5.62
CA PRO A 22 3.05 3.31 -5.41
C PRO A 22 3.68 2.71 -6.67
N VAL A 23 3.14 3.02 -7.84
CA VAL A 23 3.65 2.54 -9.13
C VAL A 23 5.01 3.17 -9.40
N PHE A 24 5.12 4.49 -9.27
CA PHE A 24 6.40 5.19 -9.47
C PHE A 24 7.45 4.76 -8.44
N SER A 25 7.06 4.54 -7.19
CA SER A 25 7.98 4.04 -6.16
C SER A 25 8.47 2.63 -6.46
N LEU A 26 7.61 1.74 -6.96
CA LEU A 26 8.00 0.39 -7.37
C LEU A 26 8.91 0.44 -8.60
N LEU A 27 8.61 1.27 -9.60
CA LEU A 27 9.46 1.48 -10.78
C LEU A 27 10.83 2.02 -10.37
N ALA A 28 10.89 2.98 -9.47
CA ALA A 28 12.15 3.51 -8.97
C ALA A 28 12.99 2.42 -8.28
N LEU A 29 12.37 1.56 -7.47
CA LEU A 29 13.04 0.40 -6.88
C LEU A 29 13.51 -0.60 -7.94
N PHE A 30 12.70 -0.86 -8.96
CA PHE A 30 13.08 -1.76 -10.05
C PHE A 30 14.28 -1.19 -10.83
N PHE A 31 14.25 0.09 -11.19
CA PHE A 31 15.40 0.72 -11.85
C PHE A 31 16.65 0.74 -10.97
N SER A 32 16.50 0.83 -9.65
CA SER A 32 17.65 0.74 -8.76
C SER A 32 18.38 -0.62 -8.83
N THR A 33 17.72 -1.69 -9.29
CA THR A 33 18.36 -2.99 -9.49
C THR A 33 19.25 -3.05 -10.75
N LEU A 34 19.03 -2.13 -11.70
CA LEU A 34 19.70 -2.10 -13.00
C LEU A 34 20.82 -1.05 -13.06
N LEU A 35 20.96 -0.21 -12.06
CA LEU A 35 21.86 0.94 -12.03
C LEU A 35 23.08 0.67 -11.14
N SER A 36 24.14 1.44 -11.39
CA SER A 36 25.34 1.42 -10.54
C SER A 36 25.05 1.87 -9.09
N GLU A 37 25.87 1.49 -8.13
CA GLU A 37 25.65 1.74 -6.71
C GLU A 37 25.37 3.20 -6.35
N SER A 38 26.07 4.15 -6.99
CA SER A 38 25.90 5.59 -6.75
C SER A 38 24.53 6.11 -7.21
N GLN A 39 24.04 5.63 -8.34
CA GLN A 39 22.73 5.99 -8.88
C GLN A 39 21.58 5.28 -8.15
N CYS A 40 21.82 4.06 -7.71
CA CYS A 40 20.90 3.27 -6.91
C CYS A 40 20.44 4.04 -5.64
N ALA A 41 21.36 4.74 -4.98
CA ALA A 41 21.05 5.51 -3.76
C ALA A 41 19.96 6.57 -3.99
N VAL A 42 19.97 7.28 -5.13
CA VAL A 42 18.96 8.30 -5.43
C VAL A 42 17.57 7.70 -5.59
N PHE A 43 17.45 6.60 -6.31
CA PHE A 43 16.17 5.90 -6.52
C PHE A 43 15.65 5.27 -5.23
N LEU A 44 16.54 4.74 -4.40
CA LEU A 44 16.19 4.23 -3.07
C LEU A 44 15.67 5.37 -2.19
N LEU A 45 16.36 6.50 -2.12
CA LEU A 45 15.91 7.66 -1.35
C LEU A 45 14.53 8.14 -1.78
N PHE A 46 14.26 8.19 -3.09
CA PHE A 46 12.94 8.55 -3.62
C PHE A 46 11.86 7.59 -3.14
N SER A 47 12.08 6.28 -3.26
CA SER A 47 11.12 5.26 -2.82
C SER A 47 10.93 5.27 -1.31
N PHE A 48 12.01 5.42 -0.53
CA PHE A 48 11.94 5.53 0.92
C PHE A 48 11.26 6.81 1.40
N SER A 49 11.43 7.94 0.72
CA SER A 49 10.78 9.19 1.10
C SER A 49 9.26 9.04 1.09
N TYR A 50 8.70 8.36 0.11
CA TYR A 50 7.27 8.04 0.05
C TYR A 50 6.83 7.15 1.23
N LEU A 51 7.59 6.10 1.53
CA LEU A 51 7.27 5.15 2.59
C LEU A 51 7.40 5.76 3.99
N LEU A 52 8.42 6.60 4.19
CA LEU A 52 8.71 7.23 5.49
C LEU A 52 7.89 8.49 5.76
N PHE A 53 7.33 9.12 4.74
CA PHE A 53 6.57 10.36 4.90
C PHE A 53 5.43 10.26 5.93
N PRO A 54 4.59 9.21 5.97
CA PRO A 54 3.57 9.06 7.00
C PRO A 54 4.15 8.95 8.41
N LEU A 55 5.28 8.26 8.55
CA LEU A 55 5.99 8.12 9.83
C LEU A 55 6.51 9.48 10.31
N VAL A 56 7.17 10.22 9.44
CA VAL A 56 7.67 11.57 9.76
C VAL A 56 6.53 12.49 10.18
N CYS A 57 5.41 12.49 9.44
CA CYS A 57 4.23 13.26 9.81
C CYS A 57 3.67 12.87 11.18
N THR A 58 3.65 11.57 11.49
CA THR A 58 3.19 11.07 12.79
C THR A 58 4.12 11.51 13.91
N LEU A 59 5.43 11.42 13.71
CA LEU A 59 6.44 11.88 14.66
C LEU A 59 6.31 13.38 14.92
N LEU A 60 6.19 14.20 13.87
CA LEU A 60 6.03 15.66 13.99
C LEU A 60 4.76 16.05 14.75
N ARG A 61 3.65 15.34 14.51
CA ARG A 61 2.41 15.55 15.28
C ARG A 61 2.62 15.17 16.74
N THR A 62 3.32 14.09 17.00
CA THR A 62 3.55 13.57 18.35
C THR A 62 4.44 14.48 19.19
N VAL A 63 5.46 15.12 18.59
CA VAL A 63 6.33 16.08 19.28
C VAL A 63 5.54 17.23 19.94
N ARG A 64 4.43 17.66 19.35
CA ARG A 64 3.53 18.66 19.95
C ARG A 64 2.91 18.24 21.29
N TYR A 65 2.80 16.94 21.54
CA TYR A 65 2.15 16.40 22.75
C TYR A 65 3.14 15.95 23.83
N VAL A 66 4.44 15.88 23.52
CA VAL A 66 5.51 15.45 24.45
C VAL A 66 5.59 16.32 25.70
N GLY A 67 5.25 17.63 25.62
CA GLY A 67 5.24 18.54 26.76
C GLY A 67 4.06 18.37 27.72
N ARG A 68 3.07 17.54 27.41
CA ARG A 68 1.85 17.35 28.21
C ARG A 68 1.73 15.88 28.62
N ARG A 69 2.31 15.44 29.68
CA ARG A 69 2.12 14.16 30.45
C ARG A 69 1.43 12.95 29.76
N PHE A 70 1.27 12.89 28.41
CA PHE A 70 0.61 11.81 27.68
C PHE A 70 1.62 10.85 27.03
N TYR A 71 2.54 10.34 27.83
CA TYR A 71 3.62 9.46 27.33
C TYR A 71 3.09 8.18 26.67
N SER A 72 2.00 7.60 27.22
CA SER A 72 1.37 6.40 26.66
C SER A 72 0.79 6.61 25.27
N THR A 73 0.12 7.74 25.04
CA THR A 73 -0.47 8.10 23.74
C THR A 73 0.63 8.36 22.70
N VAL A 74 1.74 8.99 23.12
CA VAL A 74 2.91 9.22 22.27
C VAL A 74 3.50 7.89 21.81
N MET A 75 3.73 6.96 22.73
CA MET A 75 4.29 5.64 22.42
C MET A 75 3.38 4.83 21.50
N GLN A 76 2.07 4.84 21.75
CA GLN A 76 1.10 4.19 20.87
C GLN A 76 1.11 4.76 19.45
N ASN A 77 1.16 6.08 19.29
CA ASN A 77 1.20 6.73 17.99
C ASN A 77 2.49 6.40 17.22
N VAL A 78 3.63 6.40 17.90
CA VAL A 78 4.93 6.02 17.32
C VAL A 78 4.90 4.56 16.88
N TRP A 79 4.44 3.66 17.75
CA TRP A 79 4.32 2.24 17.44
C TRP A 79 3.40 1.98 16.24
N GLN A 80 2.23 2.63 16.23
CA GLN A 80 1.31 2.57 15.10
C GLN A 80 1.94 3.07 13.81
N GLY A 81 2.70 4.18 13.85
CA GLY A 81 3.41 4.72 12.69
C GLY A 81 4.46 3.74 12.15
N ILE A 82 5.21 3.08 13.02
CA ILE A 82 6.19 2.04 12.63
C ILE A 82 5.48 0.86 11.96
N CYS A 83 4.42 0.32 12.58
CA CYS A 83 3.66 -0.79 12.02
C CYS A 83 3.04 -0.44 10.66
N GLN A 84 2.50 0.77 10.51
CA GLN A 84 1.95 1.26 9.23
C GLN A 84 3.04 1.36 8.15
N THR A 85 4.22 1.84 8.49
CA THR A 85 5.34 1.94 7.55
C THR A 85 5.83 0.56 7.11
N LEU A 86 5.98 -0.38 8.04
CA LEU A 86 6.34 -1.76 7.73
C LEU A 86 5.29 -2.44 6.83
N TYR A 87 4.01 -2.25 7.13
CA TYR A 87 2.94 -2.76 6.28
C TYR A 87 2.94 -2.12 4.90
N ALA A 88 3.12 -0.79 4.81
CA ALA A 88 3.21 -0.07 3.53
C ALA A 88 4.38 -0.57 2.68
N LEU A 89 5.52 -0.88 3.30
CA LEU A 89 6.69 -1.46 2.65
C LEU A 89 6.36 -2.85 2.07
N CYS A 90 5.84 -3.76 2.87
CA CYS A 90 5.47 -5.10 2.40
C CYS A 90 4.38 -5.05 1.31
N SER A 91 3.44 -4.12 1.40
CA SER A 91 2.31 -4.00 0.47
C SER A 91 2.60 -3.17 -0.78
N LEU A 92 3.79 -2.55 -0.91
CA LEU A 92 4.10 -1.61 -1.99
C LEU A 92 3.86 -2.21 -3.38
N ALA A 93 4.40 -3.40 -3.66
CA ALA A 93 4.24 -4.05 -4.95
C ALA A 93 2.78 -4.41 -5.25
N TYR A 94 2.04 -4.86 -4.23
CA TYR A 94 0.61 -5.17 -4.36
C TYR A 94 -0.23 -3.90 -4.56
N ASN A 95 0.07 -2.81 -3.85
CA ASN A 95 -0.62 -1.54 -4.03
C ASN A 95 -0.35 -0.93 -5.43
N ALA A 96 0.87 -1.06 -5.93
CA ALA A 96 1.21 -0.66 -7.30
C ALA A 96 0.40 -1.47 -8.33
N GLN A 97 0.30 -2.79 -8.15
CA GLN A 97 -0.53 -3.66 -8.99
C GLN A 97 -2.01 -3.25 -8.97
N LEU A 98 -2.58 -3.00 -7.77
CA LEU A 98 -3.98 -2.56 -7.65
C LEU A 98 -4.22 -1.21 -8.32
N SER A 99 -3.29 -0.27 -8.16
CA SER A 99 -3.38 1.06 -8.78
C SER A 99 -3.33 0.99 -10.30
N LEU A 100 -2.45 0.15 -10.85
CA LEU A 100 -2.37 -0.09 -12.29
C LEU A 100 -3.64 -0.76 -12.82
N ASP A 101 -4.14 -1.80 -12.17
CA ASP A 101 -5.38 -2.48 -12.56
C ASP A 101 -6.57 -1.51 -12.54
N ALA A 102 -6.68 -0.69 -11.50
CA ALA A 102 -7.72 0.33 -11.41
C ALA A 102 -7.62 1.37 -12.55
N LEU A 103 -6.40 1.87 -12.82
CA LEU A 103 -6.15 2.84 -13.88
C LEU A 103 -6.50 2.26 -15.27
N ILE A 104 -6.01 1.05 -15.56
CA ILE A 104 -6.29 0.36 -16.83
C ILE A 104 -7.80 0.18 -17.03
N ARG A 105 -8.52 -0.24 -15.99
CA ARG A 105 -9.97 -0.41 -16.05
C ARG A 105 -10.71 0.91 -16.30
N VAL A 106 -10.29 2.00 -15.64
CA VAL A 106 -10.89 3.33 -15.84
C VAL A 106 -10.66 3.79 -17.27
N VAL A 107 -9.41 3.75 -17.75
CA VAL A 107 -9.05 4.16 -19.12
C VAL A 107 -9.79 3.31 -20.16
N TYR A 108 -9.84 1.99 -19.98
CA TYR A 108 -10.58 1.10 -20.88
C TYR A 108 -12.08 1.42 -20.92
N ARG A 109 -12.68 1.67 -19.74
CA ARG A 109 -14.12 2.01 -19.67
C ARG A 109 -14.42 3.36 -20.29
N GLU A 110 -13.54 4.33 -20.11
CA GLU A 110 -13.73 5.69 -20.66
C GLU A 110 -13.53 5.72 -22.16
N LEU A 111 -12.47 5.07 -22.68
CA LEU A 111 -12.12 5.15 -24.09
C LEU A 111 -12.87 4.15 -24.99
N PHE A 112 -13.17 2.95 -24.48
CA PHE A 112 -13.70 1.86 -25.31
C PHE A 112 -15.11 1.43 -24.94
N SER A 113 -15.36 1.17 -23.67
CA SER A 113 -16.61 0.49 -23.26
C SER A 113 -17.78 1.45 -23.02
N GLN A 114 -17.53 2.65 -22.52
CA GLN A 114 -18.50 3.66 -22.08
C GLN A 114 -19.63 3.11 -21.19
N LYS A 115 -19.46 1.88 -20.66
CA LYS A 115 -20.44 1.18 -19.80
C LYS A 115 -19.92 1.08 -18.39
N LYS A 116 -20.84 1.12 -17.41
CA LYS A 116 -20.53 0.92 -15.97
C LYS A 116 -19.50 1.90 -15.41
N LEU A 117 -19.48 3.15 -15.88
CA LEU A 117 -18.55 4.20 -15.44
C LEU A 117 -18.67 4.50 -13.93
N LEU A 118 -19.86 4.35 -13.35
CA LEU A 118 -20.18 4.62 -11.95
C LEU A 118 -20.47 3.34 -11.14
N GLN A 119 -19.85 2.21 -11.49
CA GLN A 119 -20.05 1.00 -10.71
C GLN A 119 -19.28 1.11 -9.38
N TRP A 120 -20.02 1.41 -8.34
CA TRP A 120 -19.51 1.49 -6.97
C TRP A 120 -19.78 0.15 -6.26
N VAL A 121 -18.73 -0.46 -5.71
CA VAL A 121 -18.85 -1.62 -4.83
C VAL A 121 -18.60 -1.14 -3.41
N THR A 122 -19.58 -1.29 -2.54
CA THR A 122 -19.44 -0.89 -1.14
C THR A 122 -18.49 -1.82 -0.38
N ALA A 123 -17.84 -1.32 0.67
CA ALA A 123 -16.97 -2.14 1.52
C ALA A 123 -17.73 -3.35 2.08
N GLY A 124 -18.99 -3.17 2.50
CA GLY A 124 -19.83 -4.25 3.01
C GLY A 124 -20.16 -5.34 1.99
N GLU A 125 -20.31 -5.01 0.70
CA GLU A 125 -20.46 -6.03 -0.36
C GLU A 125 -19.14 -6.78 -0.58
N GLY A 126 -18.00 -6.09 -0.52
CA GLY A 126 -16.69 -6.70 -0.55
C GLY A 126 -16.51 -7.69 0.60
N GLU A 127 -16.80 -7.28 1.83
CA GLU A 127 -16.73 -8.13 3.01
C GLU A 127 -17.62 -9.36 2.90
N LYS A 128 -18.89 -9.22 2.51
CA LYS A 128 -19.82 -10.34 2.30
C LYS A 128 -19.30 -11.37 1.31
N LYS A 129 -18.64 -10.91 0.24
CA LYS A 129 -18.04 -11.79 -0.77
C LYS A 129 -16.90 -12.65 -0.23
N TYR A 130 -16.14 -12.11 0.73
CA TYR A 130 -14.99 -12.79 1.31
C TYR A 130 -15.26 -13.45 2.67
N ALA A 131 -16.30 -13.05 3.39
CA ALA A 131 -16.67 -13.60 4.70
C ALA A 131 -16.91 -15.11 4.71
N LYS A 132 -17.31 -15.68 3.56
CA LYS A 132 -17.53 -17.13 3.41
C LYS A 132 -16.22 -17.94 3.30
N LYS A 133 -15.08 -17.29 3.01
CA LYS A 133 -13.79 -17.97 2.86
C LYS A 133 -13.00 -17.90 4.16
N LYS A 134 -12.67 -19.04 4.74
CA LYS A 134 -11.92 -19.14 6.01
C LYS A 134 -10.69 -20.03 5.85
N GLY A 135 -9.71 -19.83 6.72
CA GLY A 135 -8.52 -20.68 6.78
C GLY A 135 -7.69 -20.70 5.51
N SER A 136 -7.36 -21.90 5.03
CA SER A 136 -6.50 -22.11 3.86
C SER A 136 -7.06 -21.53 2.56
N ALA A 137 -8.38 -21.55 2.38
CA ALA A 137 -9.03 -20.97 1.19
C ALA A 137 -8.86 -19.43 1.13
N LEU A 138 -8.80 -18.76 2.27
CA LEU A 138 -8.53 -17.34 2.37
C LEU A 138 -7.05 -17.06 2.04
N LEU A 139 -6.12 -17.83 2.59
CA LEU A 139 -4.69 -17.71 2.28
C LEU A 139 -4.41 -17.90 0.78
N LEU A 140 -4.98 -18.94 0.18
CA LEU A 140 -4.85 -19.20 -1.27
C LEU A 140 -5.40 -18.03 -2.09
N LEU A 141 -6.47 -17.40 -1.65
CA LEU A 141 -6.99 -16.20 -2.31
C LEU A 141 -6.01 -15.02 -2.26
N TYR A 142 -5.37 -14.78 -1.11
CA TYR A 142 -4.35 -13.73 -1.00
C TYR A 142 -3.14 -14.03 -1.87
N LEU A 143 -2.65 -15.27 -1.87
CA LEU A 143 -1.55 -15.71 -2.74
C LEU A 143 -1.91 -15.53 -4.22
N TYR A 144 -3.08 -15.98 -4.66
CA TYR A 144 -3.53 -15.83 -6.04
C TYR A 144 -3.60 -14.36 -6.48
N LYS A 145 -4.18 -13.49 -5.64
CA LYS A 145 -4.26 -12.06 -5.94
C LYS A 145 -2.91 -11.36 -5.94
N ALA A 146 -1.97 -11.83 -5.14
CA ALA A 146 -0.62 -11.29 -5.06
C ALA A 146 0.34 -11.85 -6.11
N LEU A 147 -0.07 -12.83 -6.94
CA LEU A 147 0.82 -13.47 -7.92
C LEU A 147 1.64 -12.49 -8.78
N PRO A 148 1.05 -11.45 -9.40
CA PRO A 148 1.86 -10.52 -10.20
C PRO A 148 2.87 -9.73 -9.34
N SER A 149 2.51 -9.31 -8.15
CA SER A 149 3.44 -8.61 -7.25
C SER A 149 4.54 -9.53 -6.72
N LEU A 150 4.23 -10.83 -6.50
CA LEU A 150 5.22 -11.84 -6.14
C LEU A 150 6.19 -12.13 -7.29
N ALA A 151 5.70 -12.15 -8.53
CA ALA A 151 6.54 -12.31 -9.72
C ALA A 151 7.53 -11.13 -9.84
N VAL A 152 7.06 -9.90 -9.65
CA VAL A 152 7.92 -8.70 -9.66
C VAL A 152 8.95 -8.80 -8.53
N ALA A 153 8.56 -9.20 -7.33
CA ALA A 153 9.48 -9.39 -6.20
C ALA A 153 10.56 -10.44 -6.52
N GLY A 154 10.18 -11.55 -7.15
CA GLY A 154 11.11 -12.60 -7.58
C GLY A 154 12.10 -12.10 -8.62
N LEU A 155 11.65 -11.35 -9.62
CA LEU A 155 12.52 -10.72 -10.61
C LEU A 155 13.49 -9.73 -9.97
N MET A 156 13.01 -8.87 -9.07
CA MET A 156 13.87 -7.93 -8.37
C MET A 156 14.92 -8.63 -7.48
N LEU A 157 14.56 -9.74 -6.82
CA LEU A 157 15.51 -10.54 -6.04
C LEU A 157 16.59 -11.17 -6.92
N PHE A 158 16.24 -11.61 -8.12
CA PHE A 158 17.15 -12.23 -9.06
C PHE A 158 18.18 -11.23 -9.60
N TYR A 159 17.74 -10.03 -9.96
CA TYR A 159 18.60 -9.00 -10.56
C TYR A 159 19.26 -8.08 -9.53
N ALA A 160 18.83 -8.07 -8.27
CA ALA A 160 19.38 -7.19 -7.27
C ALA A 160 20.80 -7.61 -6.85
N GLU A 161 21.76 -6.75 -7.04
CA GLU A 161 23.13 -6.92 -6.55
C GLU A 161 23.30 -6.37 -5.12
N GLY A 162 22.60 -5.27 -4.80
CA GLY A 162 22.64 -4.60 -3.50
C GLY A 162 21.83 -5.29 -2.41
N GLY A 163 22.41 -5.46 -1.21
CA GLY A 163 21.75 -6.09 -0.06
C GLY A 163 20.46 -5.38 0.38
N ALA A 164 20.43 -4.04 0.33
CA ALA A 164 19.25 -3.25 0.68
C ALA A 164 18.06 -3.54 -0.27
N VAL A 165 18.31 -3.61 -1.57
CA VAL A 165 17.27 -3.91 -2.55
C VAL A 165 16.77 -5.34 -2.40
N ARG A 166 17.65 -6.30 -2.09
CA ARG A 166 17.27 -7.70 -1.79
C ARG A 166 16.35 -7.78 -0.58
N LEU A 167 16.67 -7.09 0.52
CA LEU A 167 15.83 -7.06 1.71
C LEU A 167 14.45 -6.47 1.43
N LEU A 168 14.40 -5.37 0.66
CA LEU A 168 13.13 -4.75 0.24
C LEU A 168 12.30 -5.69 -0.62
N SER A 169 12.90 -6.32 -1.61
CA SER A 169 12.21 -7.27 -2.48
C SER A 169 11.71 -8.49 -1.72
N ALA A 170 12.50 -9.00 -0.77
CA ALA A 170 12.09 -10.08 0.11
C ALA A 170 10.88 -9.71 0.99
N SER A 171 10.77 -8.43 1.42
CA SER A 171 9.62 -7.96 2.18
C SER A 171 8.30 -8.06 1.41
N PHE A 172 8.32 -7.94 0.08
CA PHE A 172 7.12 -8.09 -0.76
C PHE A 172 6.59 -9.53 -0.76
N LEU A 173 7.45 -10.53 -0.58
CA LEU A 173 7.03 -11.94 -0.44
C LEU A 173 6.26 -12.19 0.85
N ALA A 174 6.50 -11.39 1.89
CA ALA A 174 5.79 -11.49 3.16
C ALA A 174 4.35 -10.96 3.09
N PHE A 175 4.00 -10.12 2.10
CA PHE A 175 2.71 -9.43 2.02
C PHE A 175 1.48 -10.35 2.14
N PRO A 176 1.32 -11.46 1.38
CA PRO A 176 0.13 -12.30 1.47
C PRO A 176 -0.04 -12.93 2.85
N PHE A 177 1.06 -13.26 3.53
CA PHE A 177 1.04 -13.83 4.88
C PHE A 177 0.66 -12.77 5.91
N VAL A 178 1.27 -11.59 5.84
CA VAL A 178 0.94 -10.46 6.73
C VAL A 178 -0.54 -10.07 6.57
N SER A 179 -1.02 -9.95 5.34
CA SER A 179 -2.42 -9.63 5.06
C SER A 179 -3.38 -10.72 5.55
N PHE A 180 -3.01 -11.98 5.43
CA PHE A 180 -3.77 -13.10 5.97
C PHE A 180 -3.87 -13.03 7.50
N PHE A 181 -2.76 -12.78 8.20
CA PHE A 181 -2.77 -12.65 9.67
C PHE A 181 -3.61 -11.46 10.14
N LEU A 182 -3.47 -10.31 9.49
CA LEU A 182 -4.22 -9.09 9.83
C LEU A 182 -5.72 -9.20 9.53
N SER A 183 -6.12 -10.02 8.56
CA SER A 183 -7.53 -10.22 8.19
C SER A 183 -8.29 -11.19 9.08
N ARG A 184 -7.62 -11.83 10.06
CA ARG A 184 -8.29 -12.72 11.00
C ARG A 184 -9.24 -11.93 11.88
N PRO A 185 -10.51 -12.37 12.03
CA PRO A 185 -11.45 -11.68 12.89
C PRO A 185 -10.94 -11.73 14.34
N TYR A 186 -10.82 -10.57 14.95
CA TYR A 186 -10.53 -10.46 16.38
C TYR A 186 -11.75 -11.03 17.14
N LYS A 187 -11.52 -12.07 17.96
CA LYS A 187 -12.53 -12.54 18.89
C LYS A 187 -12.78 -11.43 19.93
N HIS A 188 -13.85 -10.67 19.75
CA HIS A 188 -14.36 -9.82 20.81
C HIS A 188 -14.71 -10.75 21.97
N GLN A 189 -13.92 -10.72 23.04
CA GLN A 189 -14.37 -11.22 24.31
C GLN A 189 -15.48 -10.26 24.75
N ASN A 190 -16.74 -10.70 24.60
CA ASN A 190 -17.86 -10.03 25.21
C ASN A 190 -17.73 -10.23 26.75
N THR A 191 -16.92 -9.42 27.39
CA THR A 191 -17.02 -9.16 28.81
C THR A 191 -18.11 -8.10 28.99
N VAL A 192 -19.35 -8.47 28.70
CA VAL A 192 -20.49 -7.83 29.33
C VAL A 192 -20.56 -8.48 30.69
N THR A 193 -19.89 -7.93 31.67
CA THR A 193 -20.21 -8.13 33.08
C THR A 193 -21.45 -7.32 33.33
N GLU A 194 -22.57 -8.04 33.54
CA GLU A 194 -23.77 -7.54 34.21
C GLU A 194 -23.42 -6.94 35.58
#